data_4454fb9718b6b16b1984e8646513d478
#
_entry.id   4454fb9718b6b16b1984e8646513d478
#
_cell.length_a   1.000
_cell.length_b   1.000
_cell.length_c   1.000
_cell.angle_alpha   90.00
_cell.angle_beta   90.00
_cell.angle_gamma   90.00
#
_symmetry.space_group_name_H-M   'P 1'
#
loop_
_entity.id
_entity.type
_entity.pdbx_description
1 polymer ?
#
loop_
_entity_poly.entity_id
_entity_poly.type
_entity_poly.pdbx_seq_one_letter_code
_entity_poly.pdbx_strand_id
1 'polypeptide(L)'
;MRLASRTATLAPIMGSSQQLLQANQAPCRRKACGAALLLGMWMLAALPAQAAEVVVTVATLDGKTYTGKLQQLAADALKLETAEGVQSVPLANLLAVTPEEQPEQAEPASPIRVELTDGSQLVAEGYTAASGTAKLTFQGKPAEIRTRRVAAVRLQEPTAAIEEQWRKIRSEAQATGDLVLIRKGDAVDHVEGVLGSVTDENVELDLDGSKIPVKRTRVDGLIYFHRQSDDQPDPLALVLLADGSQLAAAKVATSEAGLTVETLAGFKSDVPWEQLRKLDFSAGKIQYLNVALGAADGALLPDEEKVTEFLQLKTTFPAIREFYRPRSNSWGVRRPLKLQGQTYERGLALRSRTELVYRIRGKYRRFQAVAGIDESVAGQSNNLRLTIAGDGRTLYDELIHGNDAPRELDIDIAGVSRLEIKVDYGDDGLDSADLLNLCEARVTK
;
A
#
# COMPACT_ATOMS: atom_id res chain seq x y z
N MET A 1 8.23 50.35 -46.24
CA MET A 1 9.58 50.50 -46.84
C MET A 1 10.06 49.10 -47.18
N ARG A 2 9.99 48.80 -48.50
CA ARG A 2 10.83 47.95 -49.36
C ARG A 2 11.18 46.55 -48.82
N LEU A 3 10.56 45.45 -49.39
CA LEU A 3 10.87 44.81 -50.66
C LEU A 3 12.24 44.10 -50.72
N ALA A 4 12.30 42.81 -50.82
CA ALA A 4 12.50 41.99 -52.03
C ALA A 4 12.70 40.50 -51.62
N SER A 5 11.90 39.53 -51.93
CA SER A 5 11.69 38.77 -53.16
C SER A 5 12.97 38.31 -53.86
N ARG A 6 13.15 37.00 -53.98
CA ARG A 6 13.57 36.33 -55.24
C ARG A 6 13.36 34.82 -55.19
N THR A 7 12.50 34.41 -56.02
CA THR A 7 12.23 33.15 -56.70
C THR A 7 13.36 32.74 -57.64
N ALA A 8 13.50 31.41 -57.88
CA ALA A 8 13.82 30.72 -59.13
C ALA A 8 13.94 29.23 -58.85
N THR A 9 13.14 28.33 -59.23
CA THR A 9 12.58 27.85 -60.52
C THR A 9 13.50 26.86 -61.29
N LEU A 10 12.89 25.68 -61.66
CA LEU A 10 13.06 24.71 -62.77
C LEU A 10 14.15 23.63 -62.66
N ALA A 11 13.84 22.35 -62.48
CA ALA A 11 13.38 21.22 -63.35
C ALA A 11 14.09 21.07 -64.72
N PRO A 12 13.89 19.92 -65.38
CA PRO A 12 14.21 18.48 -65.17
C PRO A 12 15.04 17.91 -66.34
N ILE A 13 15.41 16.61 -66.40
CA ILE A 13 15.62 15.91 -67.68
C ILE A 13 15.48 14.39 -67.49
N MET A 14 14.72 13.81 -68.37
CA MET A 14 14.38 12.42 -68.73
C MET A 14 15.54 11.64 -69.38
N GLY A 15 15.34 10.35 -69.48
CA GLY A 15 15.97 9.46 -70.46
C GLY A 15 16.08 8.03 -69.92
N SER A 16 15.20 7.11 -70.04
CA SER A 16 14.70 6.17 -71.06
C SER A 16 15.78 5.35 -71.83
N SER A 17 15.61 4.03 -71.72
CA SER A 17 15.67 2.98 -72.79
C SER A 17 16.20 1.70 -72.16
N GLN A 18 15.48 0.62 -72.01
CA GLN A 18 15.00 -0.43 -72.91
C GLN A 18 16.12 -1.09 -73.80
N GLN A 19 16.28 -2.40 -73.65
CA GLN A 19 16.24 -3.48 -74.59
C GLN A 19 17.01 -4.71 -74.11
N LEU A 20 16.40 -5.83 -73.90
CA LEU A 20 15.87 -6.87 -74.82
C LEU A 20 16.89 -7.99 -75.14
N LEU A 21 16.48 -9.23 -74.73
CA LEU A 21 16.54 -10.53 -75.48
C LEU A 21 17.92 -11.17 -75.70
N GLN A 22 18.15 -12.44 -75.48
CA GLN A 22 17.58 -13.66 -75.99
C GLN A 22 18.23 -14.91 -75.40
N ALA A 23 17.40 -15.88 -75.18
CA ALA A 23 17.52 -17.32 -75.14
C ALA A 23 18.69 -18.01 -75.87
N ASN A 24 19.20 -19.10 -75.32
CA ASN A 24 19.43 -20.29 -76.11
C ASN A 24 19.34 -21.59 -75.28
N GLN A 25 18.79 -22.62 -75.94
CA GLN A 25 18.37 -23.90 -75.38
C GLN A 25 19.48 -24.95 -75.48
N ALA A 26 19.55 -25.82 -74.46
CA ALA A 26 19.77 -27.29 -74.45
C ALA A 26 20.87 -27.96 -75.26
N PRO A 27 21.29 -29.25 -75.03
CA PRO A 27 20.62 -30.34 -74.36
C PRO A 27 21.47 -31.29 -73.45
N CYS A 28 20.76 -32.00 -72.65
CA CYS A 28 20.87 -33.38 -72.14
C CYS A 28 22.19 -34.17 -72.26
N ARG A 29 22.68 -34.68 -71.10
CA ARG A 29 23.12 -36.09 -70.95
C ARG A 29 23.07 -36.56 -69.50
N ARG A 30 22.34 -37.68 -69.33
CA ARG A 30 22.24 -38.46 -68.07
C ARG A 30 23.59 -39.00 -67.64
N LYS A 31 23.92 -38.94 -66.33
CA LYS A 31 24.56 -40.04 -65.59
C LYS A 31 24.18 -39.94 -64.14
N ALA A 32 23.64 -41.01 -63.64
CA ALA A 32 23.31 -41.22 -62.25
C ALA A 32 24.59 -41.39 -61.42
N CYS A 33 24.63 -40.71 -60.25
CA CYS A 33 25.39 -41.17 -59.07
C CYS A 33 24.82 -40.52 -57.83
N GLY A 34 24.54 -41.34 -56.83
CA GLY A 34 23.88 -40.99 -55.59
C GLY A 34 24.64 -39.92 -54.80
N ALA A 35 23.92 -39.02 -54.29
CA ALA A 35 24.40 -38.12 -53.25
C ALA A 35 23.36 -38.09 -52.09
N ALA A 36 23.82 -38.53 -50.96
CA ALA A 36 23.13 -38.53 -49.73
C ALA A 36 22.63 -37.09 -49.34
N LEU A 37 21.33 -36.95 -49.17
CA LEU A 37 20.71 -35.77 -48.59
C LEU A 37 21.07 -35.72 -47.08
N LEU A 38 22.10 -34.94 -46.72
CA LEU A 38 22.29 -34.45 -45.35
C LEU A 38 21.28 -33.33 -45.10
N LEU A 39 20.13 -33.71 -44.56
CA LEU A 39 19.21 -32.78 -43.88
C LEU A 39 19.93 -32.25 -42.65
N GLY A 40 20.56 -31.09 -42.77
CA GLY A 40 20.99 -30.28 -41.64
C GLY A 40 19.76 -29.77 -40.88
N MET A 41 19.35 -30.55 -39.87
CA MET A 41 18.37 -30.15 -38.87
C MET A 41 19.03 -29.08 -37.97
N TRP A 42 18.83 -27.81 -38.30
CA TRP A 42 19.12 -26.73 -37.37
C TRP A 42 18.16 -26.90 -36.21
N MET A 43 18.62 -27.56 -35.13
CA MET A 43 18.07 -27.39 -33.81
C MET A 43 18.33 -25.92 -33.43
N LEU A 44 17.31 -25.06 -33.55
CA LEU A 44 17.24 -23.88 -32.76
C LEU A 44 17.16 -24.40 -31.31
N ALA A 45 18.29 -24.42 -30.63
CA ALA A 45 18.31 -24.49 -29.17
C ALA A 45 17.61 -23.21 -28.73
N ALA A 46 16.36 -23.35 -28.28
CA ALA A 46 15.70 -22.32 -27.47
C ALA A 46 16.61 -22.13 -26.25
N LEU A 47 17.34 -21.03 -26.23
CA LEU A 47 18.02 -20.58 -25.01
C LEU A 47 16.93 -20.50 -23.96
N PRO A 48 17.08 -21.13 -22.80
CA PRO A 48 16.17 -20.91 -21.71
C PRO A 48 16.16 -19.39 -21.42
N ALA A 49 14.99 -18.77 -21.49
CA ALA A 49 14.84 -17.40 -21.03
C ALA A 49 15.39 -17.37 -19.60
N GLN A 50 16.51 -16.70 -19.39
CA GLN A 50 17.05 -16.48 -18.07
C GLN A 50 15.99 -15.64 -17.35
N ALA A 51 15.32 -16.25 -16.37
CA ALA A 51 14.50 -15.52 -15.44
C ALA A 51 15.36 -14.40 -14.86
N ALA A 52 14.86 -13.17 -14.85
CA ALA A 52 15.59 -12.03 -14.32
C ALA A 52 15.97 -12.36 -12.85
N GLU A 53 17.27 -12.42 -12.59
CA GLU A 53 17.80 -12.68 -11.25
C GLU A 53 17.60 -11.42 -10.39
N VAL A 54 16.48 -11.32 -9.68
CA VAL A 54 16.19 -10.17 -8.82
C VAL A 54 16.78 -10.42 -7.43
N VAL A 55 17.65 -9.52 -7.01
CA VAL A 55 18.15 -9.49 -5.62
C VAL A 55 17.14 -8.73 -4.76
N VAL A 56 16.75 -9.34 -3.65
CA VAL A 56 15.77 -8.78 -2.73
C VAL A 56 16.31 -8.79 -1.30
N THR A 57 15.87 -7.81 -0.53
CA THR A 57 15.99 -7.79 0.93
C THR A 57 14.67 -8.21 1.55
N VAL A 58 14.72 -9.23 2.40
CA VAL A 58 13.57 -9.84 3.08
C VAL A 58 13.64 -9.54 4.55
N ALA A 59 12.66 -8.82 5.10
CA ALA A 59 12.49 -8.61 6.53
C ALA A 59 11.46 -9.59 7.10
N THR A 60 11.70 -10.09 8.31
CA THR A 60 10.87 -11.07 9.00
C THR A 60 10.30 -10.55 10.32
N LEU A 61 9.24 -11.17 10.81
CA LEU A 61 8.59 -10.79 12.08
C LEU A 61 9.49 -11.00 13.30
N ASP A 62 10.44 -11.94 13.24
CA ASP A 62 11.45 -12.19 14.27
C ASP A 62 12.65 -11.22 14.18
N GLY A 63 12.55 -10.16 13.39
CA GLY A 63 13.55 -9.10 13.29
C GLY A 63 14.78 -9.44 12.44
N LYS A 64 14.80 -10.62 11.78
CA LYS A 64 15.91 -10.99 10.90
C LYS A 64 15.75 -10.37 9.52
N THR A 65 16.87 -10.09 8.89
CA THR A 65 16.94 -9.61 7.52
C THR A 65 17.82 -10.54 6.69
N TYR A 66 17.33 -10.92 5.52
CA TYR A 66 18.05 -11.73 4.55
C TYR A 66 18.15 -10.97 3.24
N THR A 67 19.36 -10.97 2.63
CA THR A 67 19.55 -10.41 1.29
C THR A 67 20.05 -11.51 0.38
N GLY A 68 19.44 -11.62 -0.80
CA GLY A 68 19.80 -12.66 -1.76
C GLY A 68 18.93 -12.66 -3.02
N LYS A 69 19.24 -13.57 -3.93
CA LYS A 69 18.50 -13.75 -5.17
C LYS A 69 17.18 -14.46 -4.90
N LEU A 70 16.08 -13.85 -5.31
CA LEU A 70 14.75 -14.46 -5.19
C LEU A 70 14.63 -15.63 -6.17
N GLN A 71 14.49 -16.84 -5.64
CA GLN A 71 14.28 -18.04 -6.44
C GLN A 71 12.78 -18.33 -6.65
N GLN A 72 11.99 -18.18 -5.61
CA GLN A 72 10.57 -18.52 -5.65
C GLN A 72 9.79 -17.81 -4.55
N LEU A 73 8.63 -17.29 -4.89
CA LEU A 73 7.57 -16.92 -3.95
C LEU A 73 6.36 -17.80 -4.26
N ALA A 74 6.01 -18.66 -3.32
CA ALA A 74 4.89 -19.60 -3.42
C ALA A 74 3.86 -19.35 -2.30
N ALA A 75 2.79 -20.12 -2.27
CA ALA A 75 1.68 -19.93 -1.33
C ALA A 75 2.06 -20.13 0.16
N ASP A 76 3.13 -20.82 0.45
CA ASP A 76 3.56 -21.19 1.81
C ASP A 76 4.89 -20.56 2.25
N ALA A 77 5.80 -20.31 1.31
CA ALA A 77 7.13 -19.80 1.62
C ALA A 77 7.76 -19.00 0.48
N LEU A 78 8.70 -18.16 0.86
CA LEU A 78 9.64 -17.50 -0.02
C LEU A 78 10.99 -18.22 0.04
N LYS A 79 11.59 -18.54 -1.10
CA LYS A 79 12.93 -19.09 -1.22
C LYS A 79 13.87 -18.07 -1.84
N LEU A 80 15.00 -17.84 -1.20
CA LEU A 80 16.04 -16.97 -1.71
C LEU A 80 17.43 -17.63 -1.57
N GLU A 81 18.31 -17.34 -2.49
CA GLU A 81 19.70 -17.77 -2.47
C GLU A 81 20.54 -16.65 -1.87
N THR A 82 21.09 -16.89 -0.69
CA THR A 82 21.96 -15.97 0.02
C THR A 82 23.41 -16.42 -0.05
N ALA A 83 24.34 -15.62 0.43
CA ALA A 83 25.76 -16.00 0.55
C ALA A 83 25.99 -17.26 1.41
N GLU A 84 25.05 -17.55 2.33
CA GLU A 84 25.10 -18.70 3.24
C GLU A 84 24.35 -19.94 2.70
N GLY A 85 23.78 -19.84 1.49
CA GLY A 85 23.00 -20.90 0.85
C GLY A 85 21.52 -20.55 0.69
N VAL A 86 20.72 -21.55 0.27
CA VAL A 86 19.28 -21.35 0.04
C VAL A 86 18.54 -21.24 1.37
N GLN A 87 17.88 -20.11 1.58
CA GLN A 87 17.01 -19.84 2.71
C GLN A 87 15.54 -19.98 2.31
N SER A 88 14.75 -20.62 3.17
CA SER A 88 13.29 -20.74 2.99
C SER A 88 12.61 -20.03 4.15
N VAL A 89 11.90 -18.94 3.85
CA VAL A 89 11.18 -18.13 4.84
C VAL A 89 9.68 -18.36 4.69
N PRO A 90 9.00 -18.92 5.72
CA PRO A 90 7.55 -19.11 5.68
C PRO A 90 6.83 -17.78 5.49
N LEU A 91 5.75 -17.73 4.68
CA LEU A 91 4.95 -16.51 4.48
C LEU A 91 4.39 -15.95 5.78
N ALA A 92 4.09 -16.83 6.75
CA ALA A 92 3.63 -16.41 8.08
C ALA A 92 4.64 -15.50 8.79
N ASN A 93 5.95 -15.73 8.58
CA ASN A 93 7.04 -14.96 9.18
C ASN A 93 7.52 -13.78 8.32
N LEU A 94 7.06 -13.66 7.07
CA LEU A 94 7.45 -12.54 6.21
C LEU A 94 6.81 -11.23 6.68
N LEU A 95 7.62 -10.19 6.73
CA LEU A 95 7.17 -8.82 6.99
C LEU A 95 7.21 -7.97 5.73
N ALA A 96 8.32 -8.00 5.01
CA ALA A 96 8.47 -7.25 3.77
C ALA A 96 9.48 -7.92 2.83
N VAL A 97 9.28 -7.73 1.53
CA VAL A 97 10.25 -8.05 0.48
C VAL A 97 10.46 -6.80 -0.36
N THR A 98 11.70 -6.36 -0.45
CA THR A 98 12.07 -5.12 -1.12
C THR A 98 13.16 -5.43 -2.14
N PRO A 99 12.98 -5.15 -3.44
CA PRO A 99 14.04 -5.24 -4.42
C PRO A 99 15.23 -4.34 -4.04
N GLU A 100 16.46 -4.79 -4.24
CA GLU A 100 17.65 -4.00 -3.95
C GLU A 100 17.76 -2.82 -4.91
N GLU A 101 17.49 -3.06 -6.18
CA GLU A 101 17.31 -2.01 -7.18
C GLU A 101 15.84 -1.56 -7.17
N GLN A 102 15.57 -0.51 -6.41
CA GLN A 102 14.22 0.05 -6.38
C GLN A 102 14.03 1.01 -7.55
N PRO A 103 12.92 0.89 -8.30
CA PRO A 103 12.56 1.93 -9.26
C PRO A 103 12.33 3.25 -8.52
N GLU A 104 12.82 4.34 -9.08
CA GLU A 104 12.42 5.66 -8.62
C GLU A 104 10.90 5.78 -8.68
N GLN A 105 10.32 6.50 -7.71
CA GLN A 105 8.89 6.76 -7.75
C GLN A 105 8.60 7.62 -8.97
N ALA A 106 8.00 7.01 -9.98
CA ALA A 106 7.60 7.72 -11.18
C ALA A 106 6.39 8.63 -10.86
N GLU A 107 6.38 9.82 -11.43
CA GLU A 107 5.13 10.57 -11.48
C GLU A 107 4.11 9.74 -12.28
N PRO A 108 2.87 9.64 -11.78
CA PRO A 108 1.87 8.83 -12.46
C PRO A 108 1.67 9.32 -13.90
N ALA A 109 1.79 8.42 -14.85
CA ALA A 109 1.61 8.73 -16.28
C ALA A 109 0.17 9.16 -16.63
N SER A 110 -0.78 9.00 -15.71
CA SER A 110 -2.19 9.32 -15.89
C SER A 110 -2.81 9.81 -14.59
N PRO A 111 -3.74 10.76 -14.65
CA PRO A 111 -4.50 11.22 -13.49
C PRO A 111 -5.55 10.20 -13.02
N ILE A 112 -5.86 9.16 -13.83
CA ILE A 112 -6.93 8.22 -13.55
C ILE A 112 -6.51 7.28 -12.42
N ARG A 113 -7.29 7.29 -11.34
CA ARG A 113 -7.11 6.38 -10.20
C ARG A 113 -8.37 5.56 -10.03
N VAL A 114 -8.21 4.26 -10.02
CA VAL A 114 -9.31 3.30 -9.79
C VAL A 114 -9.11 2.64 -8.45
N GLU A 115 -10.03 2.85 -7.55
CA GLU A 115 -10.08 2.19 -6.25
C GLU A 115 -11.02 0.99 -6.34
N LEU A 116 -10.55 -0.16 -5.88
CA LEU A 116 -11.35 -1.38 -5.82
C LEU A 116 -11.98 -1.54 -4.43
N THR A 117 -13.00 -2.39 -4.34
CA THR A 117 -13.72 -2.67 -3.07
C THR A 117 -12.84 -3.31 -2.00
N ASP A 118 -11.68 -3.84 -2.36
CA ASP A 118 -10.70 -4.43 -1.44
C ASP A 118 -9.62 -3.43 -0.96
N GLY A 119 -9.75 -2.15 -1.32
CA GLY A 119 -8.79 -1.12 -1.00
C GLY A 119 -7.60 -1.04 -1.97
N SER A 120 -7.55 -1.89 -3.00
CA SER A 120 -6.54 -1.73 -4.06
C SER A 120 -6.72 -0.40 -4.78
N GLN A 121 -5.61 0.28 -5.08
CA GLN A 121 -5.56 1.53 -5.84
C GLN A 121 -4.73 1.32 -7.09
N LEU A 122 -5.34 1.53 -8.26
CA LEU A 122 -4.71 1.36 -9.56
C LEU A 122 -4.52 2.72 -10.23
N VAL A 123 -3.34 3.02 -10.70
CA VAL A 123 -3.09 4.08 -11.66
C VAL A 123 -3.39 3.52 -13.03
N ALA A 124 -4.43 4.01 -13.70
CA ALA A 124 -4.89 3.51 -14.98
C ALA A 124 -4.67 4.52 -16.09
N GLU A 125 -4.30 4.08 -17.28
CA GLU A 125 -4.12 4.93 -18.45
C GLU A 125 -5.44 5.27 -19.15
N GLY A 126 -6.49 4.50 -18.87
CA GLY A 126 -7.85 4.71 -19.35
C GLY A 126 -8.87 4.03 -18.46
N TYR A 127 -10.11 4.49 -18.52
CA TYR A 127 -11.23 3.87 -17.81
C TYR A 127 -12.52 4.09 -18.59
N THR A 128 -13.21 3.00 -18.94
CA THR A 128 -14.56 3.02 -19.49
C THR A 128 -15.39 1.96 -18.80
N ALA A 129 -16.72 2.09 -18.79
CA ALA A 129 -17.60 1.11 -18.18
C ALA A 129 -18.91 0.98 -18.98
N ALA A 130 -19.36 -0.24 -19.17
CA ALA A 130 -20.64 -0.53 -19.79
C ALA A 130 -21.15 -1.91 -19.32
N SER A 131 -22.47 -2.03 -19.18
CA SER A 131 -23.15 -3.31 -18.87
C SER A 131 -22.54 -4.05 -17.67
N GLY A 132 -22.17 -3.31 -16.62
CA GLY A 132 -21.63 -3.88 -15.37
C GLY A 132 -20.17 -4.34 -15.45
N THR A 133 -19.46 -3.98 -16.52
CA THR A 133 -18.03 -4.28 -16.70
C THR A 133 -17.26 -2.99 -16.97
N ALA A 134 -16.21 -2.75 -16.21
CA ALA A 134 -15.26 -1.69 -16.45
C ALA A 134 -14.06 -2.25 -17.23
N LYS A 135 -13.57 -1.46 -18.19
CA LYS A 135 -12.36 -1.70 -18.96
C LYS A 135 -11.36 -0.61 -18.61
N LEU A 136 -10.14 -0.99 -18.34
CA LEU A 136 -9.05 -0.09 -18.02
C LEU A 136 -7.76 -0.59 -18.66
N THR A 137 -6.80 0.30 -18.83
CA THR A 137 -5.42 -0.07 -19.17
C THR A 137 -4.58 0.09 -17.93
N PHE A 138 -3.93 -0.98 -17.50
CA PHE A 138 -3.09 -1.02 -16.32
C PHE A 138 -1.72 -1.58 -16.68
N GLN A 139 -0.65 -0.85 -16.38
CA GLN A 139 0.73 -1.21 -16.76
C GLN A 139 0.85 -1.50 -18.26
N GLY A 140 0.24 -0.65 -19.10
CA GLY A 140 0.22 -0.79 -20.57
C GLY A 140 -0.62 -1.97 -21.09
N LYS A 141 -1.29 -2.73 -20.22
CA LYS A 141 -2.08 -3.91 -20.62
C LYS A 141 -3.58 -3.66 -20.42
N PRO A 142 -4.44 -4.07 -21.37
CA PRO A 142 -5.88 -4.00 -21.17
C PRO A 142 -6.33 -4.96 -20.06
N ALA A 143 -7.21 -4.49 -19.20
CA ALA A 143 -7.78 -5.27 -18.13
C ALA A 143 -9.29 -5.00 -17.99
N GLU A 144 -10.01 -5.98 -17.50
CA GLU A 144 -11.45 -5.88 -17.26
C GLU A 144 -11.77 -6.25 -15.81
N ILE A 145 -12.71 -5.51 -15.21
CA ILE A 145 -13.22 -5.79 -13.87
C ILE A 145 -14.73 -5.52 -13.82
N ARG A 146 -15.45 -6.27 -13.02
CA ARG A 146 -16.88 -5.98 -12.77
C ARG A 146 -17.02 -4.67 -12.00
N THR A 147 -17.91 -3.77 -12.45
CA THR A 147 -18.13 -2.46 -11.79
C THR A 147 -18.48 -2.61 -10.30
N ARG A 148 -19.18 -3.70 -9.92
CA ARG A 148 -19.44 -4.03 -8.51
C ARG A 148 -18.20 -4.29 -7.66
N ARG A 149 -17.00 -4.34 -8.25
CA ARG A 149 -15.71 -4.47 -7.58
C ARG A 149 -14.91 -3.17 -7.58
N VAL A 150 -15.45 -2.13 -8.22
CA VAL A 150 -14.88 -0.79 -8.23
C VAL A 150 -15.58 0.02 -7.15
N ALA A 151 -14.80 0.60 -6.22
CA ALA A 151 -15.33 1.47 -5.18
C ALA A 151 -15.43 2.92 -5.65
N ALA A 152 -14.38 3.42 -6.30
CA ALA A 152 -14.33 4.77 -6.80
C ALA A 152 -13.40 4.91 -8.01
N VAL A 153 -13.60 5.93 -8.80
CA VAL A 153 -12.73 6.29 -9.92
C VAL A 153 -12.48 7.79 -9.90
N ARG A 154 -11.24 8.21 -9.87
CA ARG A 154 -10.82 9.57 -10.15
C ARG A 154 -10.50 9.70 -11.63
N LEU A 155 -11.03 10.72 -12.30
CA LEU A 155 -10.84 10.95 -13.73
C LEU A 155 -9.96 12.16 -14.03
N GLN A 156 -9.66 12.96 -13.01
CA GLN A 156 -8.84 14.17 -13.12
C GLN A 156 -7.79 14.19 -12.00
N GLU A 157 -6.71 14.95 -12.22
CA GLU A 157 -5.65 15.14 -11.23
C GLU A 157 -6.21 15.80 -9.96
N PRO A 158 -5.99 15.22 -8.77
CA PRO A 158 -6.45 15.80 -7.52
C PRO A 158 -5.63 17.03 -7.15
N THR A 159 -6.29 18.06 -6.62
CA THR A 159 -5.65 19.16 -5.88
C THR A 159 -5.90 18.94 -4.39
N ALA A 160 -5.09 19.57 -3.53
CA ALA A 160 -5.25 19.45 -2.08
C ALA A 160 -6.66 19.84 -1.61
N ALA A 161 -7.23 20.91 -2.19
CA ALA A 161 -8.59 21.38 -1.88
C ALA A 161 -9.67 20.37 -2.30
N ILE A 162 -9.51 19.75 -3.48
CA ILE A 162 -10.42 18.71 -3.98
C ILE A 162 -10.30 17.44 -3.17
N GLU A 163 -9.09 17.06 -2.75
CA GLU A 163 -8.85 15.88 -1.93
C GLU A 163 -9.59 15.95 -0.58
N GLU A 164 -9.57 17.11 0.06
CA GLU A 164 -10.30 17.35 1.31
C GLU A 164 -11.82 17.21 1.10
N GLN A 165 -12.35 17.78 0.02
CA GLN A 165 -13.78 17.67 -0.30
C GLN A 165 -14.20 16.24 -0.65
N TRP A 166 -13.37 15.50 -1.38
CA TRP A 166 -13.59 14.08 -1.64
C TRP A 166 -13.70 13.27 -0.36
N ARG A 167 -12.75 13.46 0.56
CA ARG A 167 -12.75 12.79 1.85
C ARG A 167 -14.02 13.09 2.64
N LYS A 168 -14.44 14.35 2.64
CA LYS A 168 -15.68 14.80 3.28
C LYS A 168 -16.91 14.14 2.65
N ILE A 169 -17.04 14.16 1.32
CA ILE A 169 -18.15 13.53 0.62
C ILE A 169 -18.20 12.02 0.95
N ARG A 170 -17.08 11.31 0.90
CA ARG A 170 -17.03 9.87 1.22
C ARG A 170 -17.41 9.55 2.67
N SER A 171 -17.06 10.40 3.61
CA SER A 171 -17.32 10.15 5.05
C SER A 171 -18.71 10.59 5.49
N GLU A 172 -19.29 11.62 4.87
CA GLU A 172 -20.53 12.25 5.31
C GLU A 172 -21.74 11.88 4.43
N ALA A 173 -21.52 11.52 3.17
CA ALA A 173 -22.61 11.16 2.28
C ALA A 173 -23.26 9.84 2.73
N GLN A 174 -24.50 9.93 3.21
CA GLN A 174 -25.36 8.77 3.42
C GLN A 174 -26.00 8.36 2.09
N ALA A 175 -25.17 8.15 1.06
CA ALA A 175 -25.63 7.84 -0.27
C ALA A 175 -26.35 6.48 -0.29
N THR A 176 -27.44 6.42 -1.03
CA THR A 176 -28.22 5.22 -1.31
C THR A 176 -28.04 4.73 -2.74
N GLY A 177 -27.32 5.52 -3.54
CA GLY A 177 -26.99 5.29 -4.96
C GLY A 177 -25.53 5.67 -5.28
N ASP A 178 -25.21 5.54 -6.55
CA ASP A 178 -23.89 5.96 -7.05
C ASP A 178 -23.77 7.49 -7.04
N LEU A 179 -22.53 8.02 -6.90
CA LEU A 179 -22.28 9.45 -6.94
C LEU A 179 -21.42 9.81 -8.15
N VAL A 180 -21.84 10.83 -8.89
CA VAL A 180 -21.02 11.52 -9.89
C VAL A 180 -20.52 12.83 -9.31
N LEU A 181 -19.21 12.98 -9.18
CA LEU A 181 -18.58 14.18 -8.66
C LEU A 181 -18.23 15.12 -9.80
N ILE A 182 -18.74 16.34 -9.74
CA ILE A 182 -18.62 17.35 -10.80
C ILE A 182 -17.67 18.45 -10.32
N ARG A 183 -16.59 18.67 -11.07
CA ARG A 183 -15.63 19.72 -10.77
C ARG A 183 -16.12 21.10 -11.19
N LYS A 184 -16.02 22.06 -10.29
CA LYS A 184 -16.35 23.49 -10.50
C LYS A 184 -15.17 24.34 -10.02
N GLY A 185 -14.10 24.47 -10.84
CA GLY A 185 -12.85 25.09 -10.40
C GLY A 185 -12.17 24.28 -9.29
N ASP A 186 -11.94 24.90 -8.13
CA ASP A 186 -11.37 24.28 -6.94
C ASP A 186 -12.41 23.65 -6.00
N ALA A 187 -13.67 23.52 -6.46
CA ALA A 187 -14.74 22.89 -5.71
C ALA A 187 -15.26 21.66 -6.44
N VAL A 188 -15.78 20.71 -5.66
CA VAL A 188 -16.48 19.52 -6.15
C VAL A 188 -17.89 19.50 -5.58
N ASP A 189 -18.85 19.35 -6.47
CA ASP A 189 -20.23 19.06 -6.15
C ASP A 189 -20.57 17.63 -6.52
N HIS A 190 -21.64 17.03 -5.99
CA HIS A 190 -22.01 15.67 -6.34
C HIS A 190 -23.47 15.54 -6.69
N VAL A 191 -23.77 14.57 -7.54
CA VAL A 191 -25.13 14.19 -7.92
C VAL A 191 -25.28 12.69 -7.69
N GLU A 192 -26.31 12.30 -6.95
CA GLU A 192 -26.65 10.92 -6.66
C GLU A 192 -27.59 10.37 -7.73
N GLY A 193 -27.36 9.10 -8.15
CA GLY A 193 -28.20 8.41 -9.14
C GLY A 193 -27.68 7.01 -9.40
N VAL A 194 -28.01 6.43 -10.54
CA VAL A 194 -27.50 5.15 -11.00
C VAL A 194 -26.52 5.38 -12.14
N LEU A 195 -25.27 4.96 -11.98
CA LEU A 195 -24.25 5.05 -13.03
C LEU A 195 -24.57 4.09 -14.18
N GLY A 196 -24.73 4.65 -15.36
CA GLY A 196 -24.87 3.92 -16.62
C GLY A 196 -23.52 3.65 -17.28
N SER A 197 -23.40 3.99 -18.56
CA SER A 197 -22.15 3.85 -19.32
C SER A 197 -21.19 4.99 -19.00
N VAL A 198 -19.89 4.65 -18.97
CA VAL A 198 -18.76 5.59 -18.88
C VAL A 198 -17.93 5.43 -20.15
N THR A 199 -17.91 6.46 -20.97
CA THR A 199 -17.13 6.52 -22.22
C THR A 199 -16.01 7.56 -22.10
N ASP A 200 -15.23 7.73 -23.14
CA ASP A 200 -14.19 8.77 -23.16
C ASP A 200 -14.77 10.19 -23.26
N GLU A 201 -16.03 10.31 -23.71
CA GLU A 201 -16.70 11.59 -23.90
C GLU A 201 -17.69 11.91 -22.78
N ASN A 202 -18.45 10.91 -22.33
CA ASN A 202 -19.58 11.12 -21.44
C ASN A 202 -19.67 10.05 -20.34
N VAL A 203 -20.22 10.46 -19.21
CA VAL A 203 -20.71 9.62 -18.12
C VAL A 203 -22.24 9.68 -18.14
N GLU A 204 -22.90 8.56 -18.29
CA GLU A 204 -24.35 8.45 -18.24
C GLU A 204 -24.79 8.30 -16.77
N LEU A 205 -25.69 9.16 -16.32
CA LEU A 205 -26.30 9.08 -14.99
C LEU A 205 -27.81 8.97 -15.16
N ASP A 206 -28.41 7.95 -14.59
CA ASP A 206 -29.86 7.77 -14.53
C ASP A 206 -30.39 8.41 -13.23
N LEU A 207 -31.26 9.42 -13.42
CA LEU A 207 -31.96 10.10 -12.35
C LEU A 207 -33.47 9.82 -12.54
N ASP A 208 -34.01 9.01 -11.67
CA ASP A 208 -35.44 8.66 -11.66
C ASP A 208 -35.96 8.16 -13.04
N GLY A 209 -35.16 7.35 -13.72
CA GLY A 209 -35.50 6.80 -15.05
C GLY A 209 -35.12 7.70 -16.22
N SER A 210 -34.54 8.87 -15.97
CA SER A 210 -34.08 9.80 -16.99
C SER A 210 -32.55 9.72 -17.14
N LYS A 211 -32.08 9.26 -18.31
CA LYS A 211 -30.65 9.15 -18.62
C LYS A 211 -30.05 10.49 -19.03
N ILE A 212 -29.16 11.01 -18.23
CA ILE A 212 -28.49 12.30 -18.43
C ILE A 212 -27.03 12.05 -18.79
N PRO A 213 -26.58 12.44 -19.99
CA PRO A 213 -25.17 12.40 -20.33
C PRO A 213 -24.44 13.60 -19.71
N VAL A 214 -23.44 13.34 -18.86
CA VAL A 214 -22.55 14.36 -18.29
C VAL A 214 -21.21 14.30 -19.02
N LYS A 215 -20.75 15.43 -19.55
CA LYS A 215 -19.43 15.49 -20.22
C LYS A 215 -18.32 15.04 -19.27
N ARG A 216 -17.53 14.05 -19.68
CA ARG A 216 -16.44 13.48 -18.88
C ARG A 216 -15.45 14.54 -18.39
N THR A 217 -15.18 15.55 -19.19
CA THR A 217 -14.26 16.66 -18.82
C THR A 217 -14.74 17.50 -17.62
N ARG A 218 -16.02 17.39 -17.25
CA ARG A 218 -16.61 18.05 -16.08
C ARG A 218 -16.67 17.13 -14.85
N VAL A 219 -16.47 15.83 -15.06
CA VAL A 219 -16.54 14.85 -13.99
C VAL A 219 -15.14 14.72 -13.34
N ASP A 220 -15.07 15.01 -12.05
CA ASP A 220 -13.86 14.77 -11.25
C ASP A 220 -13.68 13.28 -10.98
N GLY A 221 -14.77 12.60 -10.66
CA GLY A 221 -14.78 11.17 -10.49
C GLY A 221 -16.13 10.59 -10.15
N LEU A 222 -16.11 9.30 -9.86
CA LEU A 222 -17.26 8.45 -9.65
C LEU A 222 -17.11 7.68 -8.35
N ILE A 223 -18.17 7.52 -7.58
CA ILE A 223 -18.21 6.63 -6.41
C ILE A 223 -19.36 5.65 -6.66
N TYR A 224 -19.03 4.38 -6.73
CA TYR A 224 -20.01 3.31 -6.87
C TYR A 224 -20.58 2.96 -5.50
N PHE A 225 -21.90 2.83 -5.42
CA PHE A 225 -22.56 2.47 -4.18
C PHE A 225 -22.31 1.01 -3.83
N HIS A 226 -21.82 0.79 -2.61
CA HIS A 226 -21.64 -0.53 -2.02
C HIS A 226 -22.27 -0.55 -0.63
N ARG A 227 -23.03 -1.60 -0.33
CA ARG A 227 -23.43 -1.85 1.06
C ARG A 227 -22.17 -2.17 1.85
N GLN A 228 -21.96 -1.47 2.95
CA GLN A 228 -20.85 -1.75 3.84
C GLN A 228 -20.88 -3.22 4.28
N SER A 229 -19.76 -3.89 4.16
CA SER A 229 -19.55 -5.23 4.69
C SER A 229 -18.36 -5.16 5.64
N ASP A 230 -18.60 -5.39 6.91
CA ASP A 230 -17.56 -5.36 7.96
C ASP A 230 -16.61 -6.58 7.92
N ASP A 231 -16.80 -7.48 6.97
CA ASP A 231 -16.19 -8.82 6.96
C ASP A 231 -15.23 -9.02 5.76
N GLN A 232 -14.39 -8.03 5.47
CA GLN A 232 -13.38 -8.19 4.43
C GLN A 232 -12.13 -8.86 5.02
N PRO A 233 -11.63 -9.96 4.43
CA PRO A 233 -10.41 -10.60 4.91
C PRO A 233 -9.20 -9.68 4.70
N ASP A 234 -8.21 -9.80 5.59
CA ASP A 234 -6.92 -9.14 5.40
C ASP A 234 -6.24 -9.64 4.11
N PRO A 235 -5.60 -8.77 3.33
CA PRO A 235 -4.81 -9.20 2.19
C PRO A 235 -3.58 -10.01 2.65
N LEU A 236 -3.15 -10.96 1.82
CA LEU A 236 -1.89 -11.68 2.03
C LEU A 236 -0.70 -10.73 2.04
N ALA A 237 -0.70 -9.77 1.11
CA ALA A 237 0.30 -8.73 1.00
C ALA A 237 -0.26 -7.49 0.29
N LEU A 238 0.33 -6.32 0.57
CA LEU A 238 0.18 -5.14 -0.24
C LEU A 238 1.36 -5.08 -1.24
N VAL A 239 1.04 -5.01 -2.52
CA VAL A 239 2.02 -4.88 -3.60
C VAL A 239 2.12 -3.41 -3.98
N LEU A 240 3.24 -2.77 -3.68
CA LEU A 240 3.47 -1.34 -3.93
C LEU A 240 4.29 -1.18 -5.22
N LEU A 241 3.79 -0.39 -6.16
CA LEU A 241 4.40 -0.18 -7.47
C LEU A 241 5.02 1.22 -7.62
N ALA A 242 5.88 1.37 -8.60
CA ALA A 242 6.60 2.61 -8.90
C ALA A 242 5.68 3.76 -9.31
N ASP A 243 4.59 3.47 -10.01
CA ASP A 243 3.58 4.44 -10.45
C ASP A 243 2.64 4.92 -9.33
N GLY A 244 2.85 4.42 -8.10
CA GLY A 244 1.99 4.69 -6.94
C GLY A 244 0.79 3.76 -6.81
N SER A 245 0.62 2.79 -7.70
CA SER A 245 -0.40 1.75 -7.54
C SER A 245 -0.12 0.88 -6.32
N GLN A 246 -1.20 0.44 -5.68
CA GLN A 246 -1.17 -0.42 -4.51
C GLN A 246 -2.22 -1.53 -4.67
N LEU A 247 -1.79 -2.79 -4.65
CA LEU A 247 -2.68 -3.94 -4.82
C LEU A 247 -2.82 -4.72 -3.52
N ALA A 248 -4.04 -4.90 -3.04
CA ALA A 248 -4.37 -5.75 -1.89
C ALA A 248 -4.45 -7.21 -2.35
N ALA A 249 -3.31 -7.88 -2.37
CA ALA A 249 -3.18 -9.21 -2.95
C ALA A 249 -3.77 -10.30 -2.06
N ALA A 250 -4.63 -11.14 -2.63
CA ALA A 250 -5.04 -12.42 -2.07
C ALA A 250 -4.01 -13.52 -2.37
N LYS A 251 -3.34 -13.40 -3.54
CA LYS A 251 -2.29 -14.32 -3.98
C LYS A 251 -1.18 -13.56 -4.68
N VAL A 252 0.04 -13.97 -4.43
CA VAL A 252 1.25 -13.49 -5.11
C VAL A 252 2.12 -14.71 -5.42
N ALA A 253 2.62 -14.79 -6.63
CA ALA A 253 3.56 -15.82 -7.04
C ALA A 253 4.58 -15.25 -8.03
N THR A 254 5.79 -15.81 -8.04
CA THR A 254 6.80 -15.48 -9.03
C THR A 254 6.41 -16.01 -10.41
N SER A 255 6.67 -15.22 -11.45
CA SER A 255 6.57 -15.60 -12.86
C SER A 255 7.90 -15.34 -13.56
N GLU A 256 8.02 -15.71 -14.83
CA GLU A 256 9.27 -15.53 -15.61
C GLU A 256 9.72 -14.06 -15.69
N ALA A 257 8.79 -13.12 -15.74
CA ALA A 257 9.08 -11.69 -15.94
C ALA A 257 8.76 -10.81 -14.72
N GLY A 258 8.32 -11.39 -13.59
CA GLY A 258 7.89 -10.58 -12.46
C GLY A 258 7.05 -11.38 -11.46
N LEU A 259 5.94 -10.77 -11.04
CA LEU A 259 4.98 -11.36 -10.12
C LEU A 259 3.61 -11.48 -10.80
N THR A 260 2.95 -12.60 -10.61
CA THR A 260 1.50 -12.71 -10.85
C THR A 260 0.77 -12.36 -9.55
N VAL A 261 -0.12 -11.40 -9.60
CA VAL A 261 -0.89 -10.89 -8.47
C VAL A 261 -2.37 -11.10 -8.73
N GLU A 262 -3.09 -11.67 -7.76
CA GLU A 262 -4.55 -11.73 -7.73
C GLU A 262 -5.01 -10.99 -6.48
N THR A 263 -5.81 -9.92 -6.64
CA THR A 263 -6.31 -9.13 -5.51
C THR A 263 -7.54 -9.78 -4.87
N LEU A 264 -7.93 -9.33 -3.68
CA LEU A 264 -9.16 -9.79 -3.00
C LEU A 264 -10.42 -9.46 -3.81
N ALA A 265 -10.42 -8.36 -4.57
CA ALA A 265 -11.50 -8.02 -5.51
C ALA A 265 -11.52 -8.92 -6.75
N GLY A 266 -10.53 -9.79 -6.93
CA GLY A 266 -10.41 -10.69 -8.08
C GLY A 266 -9.77 -10.06 -9.31
N PHE A 267 -9.15 -8.89 -9.18
CA PHE A 267 -8.34 -8.30 -10.25
C PHE A 267 -7.03 -9.07 -10.38
N LYS A 268 -6.64 -9.39 -11.61
CA LYS A 268 -5.40 -10.14 -11.91
C LYS A 268 -4.48 -9.29 -12.75
N SER A 269 -3.21 -9.27 -12.39
CA SER A 269 -2.17 -8.58 -13.14
C SER A 269 -0.83 -9.29 -13.01
N ASP A 270 -0.02 -9.20 -14.07
CA ASP A 270 1.40 -9.50 -14.02
C ASP A 270 2.15 -8.18 -13.78
N VAL A 271 2.92 -8.13 -12.72
CA VAL A 271 3.72 -6.99 -12.30
C VAL A 271 5.18 -7.27 -12.65
N PRO A 272 5.79 -6.51 -13.58
CA PRO A 272 7.22 -6.62 -13.86
C PRO A 272 8.06 -6.24 -12.63
N TRP A 273 9.26 -6.85 -12.51
CA TRP A 273 10.18 -6.55 -11.40
C TRP A 273 10.56 -5.07 -11.35
N GLU A 274 10.73 -4.45 -12.51
CA GLU A 274 11.10 -3.04 -12.67
C GLU A 274 10.02 -2.08 -12.17
N GLN A 275 8.80 -2.56 -11.94
CA GLN A 275 7.69 -1.79 -11.38
C GLN A 275 7.49 -2.06 -9.90
N LEU A 276 8.09 -3.12 -9.35
CA LEU A 276 7.90 -3.50 -7.96
C LEU A 276 8.77 -2.63 -7.03
N ARG A 277 8.16 -1.91 -6.12
CA ARG A 277 8.86 -1.22 -5.04
C ARG A 277 8.95 -2.05 -3.77
N LYS A 278 7.86 -2.70 -3.39
CA LYS A 278 7.78 -3.46 -2.13
C LYS A 278 6.62 -4.44 -2.15
N LEU A 279 6.84 -5.62 -1.58
CA LEU A 279 5.77 -6.48 -1.08
C LEU A 279 5.70 -6.31 0.43
N ASP A 280 4.57 -5.86 0.93
CA ASP A 280 4.33 -5.65 2.35
C ASP A 280 3.37 -6.71 2.89
N PHE A 281 3.91 -7.64 3.66
CA PHE A 281 3.16 -8.73 4.30
C PHE A 281 2.72 -8.38 5.71
N SER A 282 2.88 -7.13 6.16
CA SER A 282 2.54 -6.71 7.52
C SER A 282 1.04 -6.61 7.76
N ALA A 283 0.24 -6.42 6.71
CA ALA A 283 -1.21 -6.31 6.80
C ALA A 283 -1.80 -7.50 7.54
N GLY A 284 -2.62 -7.22 8.54
CA GLY A 284 -3.22 -8.24 9.41
C GLY A 284 -2.25 -9.05 10.29
N LYS A 285 -0.93 -8.83 10.19
CA LYS A 285 0.10 -9.47 11.05
C LYS A 285 0.62 -8.54 12.13
N ILE A 286 0.73 -7.27 11.83
CA ILE A 286 1.14 -6.22 12.77
C ILE A 286 0.01 -5.25 12.97
N GLN A 287 -0.26 -4.91 14.21
CA GLN A 287 -1.19 -3.84 14.54
C GLN A 287 -0.56 -2.91 15.58
N TYR A 288 -0.38 -1.65 15.20
CA TYR A 288 0.13 -0.63 16.10
C TYR A 288 -0.94 -0.20 17.08
N LEU A 289 -0.53 0.05 18.32
CA LEU A 289 -1.39 0.57 19.35
C LEU A 289 -1.54 2.09 19.20
N ASN A 290 -2.75 2.59 19.40
CA ASN A 290 -3.07 4.00 19.33
C ASN A 290 -4.10 4.37 20.42
N VAL A 291 -4.26 5.65 20.73
CA VAL A 291 -5.24 6.15 21.72
C VAL A 291 -6.20 7.20 21.14
N ALA A 292 -6.02 7.62 19.89
CA ALA A 292 -6.83 8.65 19.26
C ALA A 292 -7.74 8.07 18.17
N LEU A 293 -9.03 8.40 18.22
CA LEU A 293 -9.96 8.20 17.10
C LEU A 293 -9.48 9.02 15.89
N GLY A 294 -9.39 8.39 14.71
CA GLY A 294 -8.87 9.02 13.48
C GLY A 294 -7.37 8.84 13.26
N ALA A 295 -6.73 7.97 14.04
CA ALA A 295 -5.41 7.46 13.72
C ALA A 295 -5.41 6.68 12.40
N ALA A 296 -4.21 6.53 11.79
CA ALA A 296 -4.03 5.80 10.54
C ALA A 296 -4.82 4.48 10.52
N ASP A 297 -5.43 4.19 9.39
CA ASP A 297 -6.28 3.02 9.18
C ASP A 297 -5.64 1.74 9.74
N GLY A 298 -6.40 1.01 10.56
CA GLY A 298 -5.98 -0.27 11.12
C GLY A 298 -5.27 -0.22 12.48
N ALA A 299 -5.14 0.92 13.13
CA ALA A 299 -4.57 0.99 14.48
C ALA A 299 -5.54 0.43 15.53
N LEU A 300 -5.00 -0.29 16.52
CA LEU A 300 -5.76 -0.82 17.65
C LEU A 300 -6.01 0.29 18.67
N LEU A 301 -7.28 0.56 18.95
CA LEU A 301 -7.70 1.55 19.95
C LEU A 301 -8.01 0.90 21.29
N PRO A 302 -7.77 1.59 22.41
CA PRO A 302 -8.15 1.08 23.72
C PRO A 302 -9.68 1.11 23.92
N ASP A 303 -10.14 0.32 24.86
CA ASP A 303 -11.50 0.35 25.35
C ASP A 303 -11.72 1.65 26.15
N GLU A 304 -12.50 2.59 25.61
CA GLU A 304 -12.66 3.94 26.16
C GLU A 304 -13.18 3.97 27.62
N GLU A 305 -13.94 2.98 28.04
CA GLU A 305 -14.54 2.96 29.38
C GLU A 305 -13.49 2.88 30.50
N LYS A 306 -12.35 2.20 30.28
CA LYS A 306 -11.32 2.03 31.30
C LYS A 306 -10.30 3.16 31.39
N VAL A 307 -10.03 3.86 30.31
CA VAL A 307 -9.15 5.05 30.32
C VAL A 307 -9.72 6.15 31.22
N THR A 308 -11.06 6.27 31.25
CA THR A 308 -11.77 7.27 32.07
C THR A 308 -11.89 6.87 33.54
N GLU A 309 -11.97 5.57 33.84
CA GLU A 309 -12.13 5.07 35.23
C GLU A 309 -10.83 5.19 36.02
N PHE A 310 -9.67 4.88 35.43
CA PHE A 310 -8.40 4.97 36.16
C PHE A 310 -8.06 6.40 36.58
N LEU A 311 -8.35 7.37 35.77
CA LEU A 311 -8.11 8.78 36.08
C LEU A 311 -9.02 9.28 37.22
N GLN A 312 -10.11 8.57 37.55
CA GLN A 312 -11.14 8.94 38.54
C GLN A 312 -11.47 10.47 38.61
N LEU A 313 -10.96 11.18 37.63
CA LEU A 313 -11.15 12.60 37.51
C LEU A 313 -12.53 12.82 36.86
N LYS A 314 -13.59 12.47 37.60
CA LYS A 314 -14.89 13.14 37.45
C LYS A 314 -14.71 14.64 37.75
N THR A 315 -13.68 15.23 37.12
CA THR A 315 -13.30 16.57 37.49
C THR A 315 -14.00 17.57 36.61
N THR A 316 -14.52 18.55 37.32
CA THR A 316 -14.96 19.83 36.82
C THR A 316 -13.85 20.64 36.10
N PHE A 317 -12.62 20.12 36.03
CA PHE A 317 -11.47 20.83 35.46
C PHE A 317 -10.96 20.18 34.17
N PRO A 318 -11.40 20.65 32.97
CA PRO A 318 -10.96 20.10 31.68
C PRO A 318 -9.43 20.13 31.46
N ALA A 319 -8.75 21.12 32.03
CA ALA A 319 -7.30 21.26 31.88
C ALA A 319 -6.51 20.11 32.52
N ILE A 320 -6.96 19.58 33.66
CA ILE A 320 -6.30 18.44 34.32
C ILE A 320 -6.49 17.16 33.47
N ARG A 321 -7.70 16.96 32.99
CA ARG A 321 -7.98 15.82 32.09
C ARG A 321 -7.13 15.84 30.83
N GLU A 322 -6.97 17.00 30.20
CA GLU A 322 -6.13 17.16 29.02
C GLU A 322 -4.64 16.95 29.33
N PHE A 323 -4.17 17.32 30.50
CA PHE A 323 -2.81 17.12 30.96
C PHE A 323 -2.42 15.63 31.05
N TYR A 324 -3.31 14.79 31.62
CA TYR A 324 -3.07 13.35 31.77
C TYR A 324 -3.49 12.52 30.55
N ARG A 325 -4.11 13.13 29.57
CA ARG A 325 -4.61 12.41 28.40
C ARG A 325 -3.48 11.67 27.67
N PRO A 326 -3.61 10.35 27.47
CA PRO A 326 -2.70 9.60 26.62
C PRO A 326 -2.68 10.17 25.20
N ARG A 327 -1.53 10.15 24.56
CA ARG A 327 -1.36 10.66 23.20
C ARG A 327 -0.66 9.64 22.32
N SER A 328 -0.89 9.73 21.02
CA SER A 328 -0.24 8.90 20.02
C SER A 328 0.76 9.72 19.22
N ASN A 329 1.91 9.11 18.94
CA ASN A 329 2.94 9.58 18.03
C ASN A 329 3.62 10.92 18.42
N SER A 330 3.16 11.57 19.45
CA SER A 330 3.75 12.83 19.92
C SER A 330 3.23 13.24 21.30
N TRP A 331 3.98 14.09 22.01
CA TRP A 331 3.53 14.80 23.21
C TRP A 331 2.68 16.04 22.91
N GLY A 332 2.46 16.37 21.65
CA GLY A 332 1.72 17.53 21.17
C GLY A 332 2.38 18.15 19.95
N VAL A 333 1.91 19.34 19.55
CA VAL A 333 2.41 20.03 18.35
C VAL A 333 3.92 20.20 18.42
N ARG A 334 4.65 19.66 17.41
CA ARG A 334 6.11 19.72 17.29
C ARG A 334 6.92 19.06 18.42
N ARG A 335 6.31 18.14 19.19
CA ARG A 335 7.02 17.34 20.21
C ARG A 335 6.94 15.87 19.88
N PRO A 336 7.80 15.37 18.96
CA PRO A 336 7.85 13.96 18.62
C PRO A 336 8.31 13.15 19.84
N LEU A 337 8.06 11.83 19.81
CA LEU A 337 8.59 10.89 20.80
C LEU A 337 10.11 10.79 20.62
N LYS A 338 10.87 10.98 21.68
CA LYS A 338 12.33 10.88 21.67
C LYS A 338 12.88 10.09 22.85
N LEU A 339 13.82 9.20 22.55
CA LEU A 339 14.57 8.43 23.53
C LEU A 339 16.05 8.48 23.17
N GLN A 340 16.88 9.04 24.05
CA GLN A 340 18.35 9.13 23.90
C GLN A 340 18.82 9.58 22.51
N GLY A 341 18.25 10.68 21.99
CA GLY A 341 18.61 11.26 20.69
C GLY A 341 17.88 10.63 19.50
N GLN A 342 17.25 9.48 19.66
CA GLN A 342 16.48 8.85 18.60
C GLN A 342 15.03 9.36 18.60
N THR A 343 14.56 9.78 17.43
CA THR A 343 13.17 10.19 17.20
C THR A 343 12.37 9.02 16.64
N TYR A 344 11.16 8.84 17.16
CA TYR A 344 10.21 7.80 16.72
C TYR A 344 8.95 8.43 16.15
N GLU A 345 8.50 7.92 15.03
CA GLU A 345 7.30 8.41 14.35
C GLU A 345 6.02 7.83 14.94
N ARG A 346 6.11 6.66 15.59
CA ARG A 346 4.97 5.92 16.14
C ARG A 346 5.19 5.55 17.59
N GLY A 347 4.11 5.52 18.35
CA GLY A 347 4.10 5.08 19.73
C GLY A 347 3.10 5.82 20.60
N LEU A 348 3.13 5.50 21.87
CA LEU A 348 2.27 6.08 22.90
C LEU A 348 3.07 7.01 23.79
N ALA A 349 2.53 8.18 24.08
CA ALA A 349 3.00 9.14 25.07
C ALA A 349 2.09 9.06 26.30
N LEU A 350 2.60 8.54 27.39
CA LEU A 350 1.83 8.19 28.58
C LEU A 350 2.40 8.90 29.82
N ARG A 351 1.52 9.27 30.74
CA ARG A 351 1.91 9.78 32.07
C ARG A 351 1.58 8.76 33.14
N SER A 352 2.15 8.92 34.33
CA SER A 352 1.70 8.19 35.51
C SER A 352 0.20 8.33 35.72
N ARG A 353 -0.43 7.33 36.29
CA ARG A 353 -1.87 7.17 36.45
C ARG A 353 -2.62 6.97 35.11
N THR A 354 -1.98 6.32 34.15
CA THR A 354 -2.62 5.93 32.92
C THR A 354 -2.81 4.41 32.89
N GLU A 355 -4.01 3.95 32.52
CA GLU A 355 -4.31 2.57 32.22
C GLU A 355 -5.03 2.50 30.87
N LEU A 356 -4.46 1.70 29.95
CA LEU A 356 -5.01 1.44 28.62
C LEU A 356 -5.33 -0.05 28.50
N VAL A 357 -6.51 -0.36 28.00
CA VAL A 357 -6.97 -1.73 27.82
C VAL A 357 -7.32 -1.96 26.36
N TYR A 358 -6.65 -2.91 25.73
CA TYR A 358 -6.85 -3.26 24.33
C TYR A 358 -7.49 -4.64 24.22
N ARG A 359 -8.58 -4.75 23.46
CA ARG A 359 -9.22 -6.05 23.15
C ARG A 359 -8.54 -6.69 21.95
N ILE A 360 -7.63 -7.60 22.20
CA ILE A 360 -6.84 -8.30 21.17
C ILE A 360 -7.40 -9.69 20.81
N ARG A 361 -8.37 -10.19 21.59
CA ARG A 361 -9.18 -11.39 21.34
C ARG A 361 -8.35 -12.64 21.03
N GLY A 362 -7.17 -12.79 21.61
CA GLY A 362 -6.29 -13.94 21.39
C GLY A 362 -5.68 -14.04 19.99
N LYS A 363 -5.78 -12.99 19.17
CA LYS A 363 -5.33 -13.01 17.77
C LYS A 363 -3.82 -12.85 17.60
N TYR A 364 -3.12 -12.38 18.62
CA TYR A 364 -1.70 -11.99 18.56
C TYR A 364 -0.87 -12.84 19.51
N ARG A 365 0.43 -12.95 19.21
CA ARG A 365 1.40 -13.73 19.97
C ARG A 365 2.41 -12.88 20.72
N ARG A 366 2.79 -11.74 20.15
CA ARG A 366 3.82 -10.88 20.74
C ARG A 366 3.30 -9.46 20.91
N PHE A 367 3.67 -8.83 22.01
CA PHE A 367 3.63 -7.39 22.19
C PHE A 367 5.06 -6.87 22.16
N GLN A 368 5.33 -5.87 21.32
CA GLN A 368 6.65 -5.30 21.13
C GLN A 368 6.58 -3.78 21.27
N ALA A 369 7.59 -3.20 21.92
CA ALA A 369 7.75 -1.76 22.06
C ALA A 369 9.18 -1.40 22.49
N VAL A 370 9.55 -0.12 22.37
CA VAL A 370 10.73 0.46 23.03
C VAL A 370 10.23 1.41 24.10
N ALA A 371 10.49 1.06 25.36
CA ALA A 371 10.03 1.82 26.54
C ALA A 371 11.14 2.68 27.12
N GLY A 372 10.85 3.92 27.45
CA GLY A 372 11.79 4.82 28.11
C GLY A 372 11.14 6.13 28.52
N ILE A 373 11.80 6.86 29.42
CA ILE A 373 11.40 8.19 29.80
C ILE A 373 11.77 9.19 28.70
N ASP A 374 10.85 10.09 28.36
CA ASP A 374 11.02 11.07 27.29
C ASP A 374 12.27 11.93 27.51
N GLU A 375 13.05 12.16 26.45
CA GLU A 375 14.31 12.90 26.49
C GLU A 375 14.19 14.29 27.12
N SER A 376 13.03 14.94 27.00
CA SER A 376 12.81 16.28 27.55
C SER A 376 12.84 16.35 29.08
N VAL A 377 12.72 15.21 29.75
CA VAL A 377 12.79 15.08 31.21
C VAL A 377 13.84 14.07 31.66
N ALA A 378 14.63 13.53 30.75
CA ALA A 378 15.74 12.66 31.06
C ALA A 378 16.79 13.39 31.93
N GLY A 379 17.45 12.66 32.83
CA GLY A 379 18.43 13.21 33.75
C GLY A 379 17.81 13.86 35.02
N GLN A 380 16.50 13.93 35.12
CA GLN A 380 15.84 14.28 36.37
C GLN A 380 15.73 13.04 37.28
N SER A 381 15.60 13.26 38.58
CA SER A 381 15.38 12.18 39.56
C SER A 381 13.92 11.72 39.52
N ASN A 382 13.48 11.25 38.35
CA ASN A 382 12.12 10.77 38.13
C ASN A 382 12.14 9.27 37.86
N ASN A 383 11.10 8.59 38.24
CA ASN A 383 10.88 7.18 37.96
C ASN A 383 9.39 6.87 37.91
N LEU A 384 9.03 5.90 37.10
CA LEU A 384 7.66 5.43 36.94
C LEU A 384 7.63 3.90 36.89
N ARG A 385 6.50 3.30 37.22
CA ARG A 385 6.28 1.86 37.09
C ARG A 385 5.48 1.55 35.85
N LEU A 386 6.05 0.75 34.97
CA LEU A 386 5.36 0.22 33.80
C LEU A 386 4.93 -1.22 34.07
N THR A 387 3.62 -1.48 34.05
CA THR A 387 3.05 -2.82 34.16
C THR A 387 2.31 -3.16 32.87
N ILE A 388 2.59 -4.35 32.31
CA ILE A 388 1.85 -4.91 31.20
C ILE A 388 1.24 -6.23 31.66
N ALA A 389 -0.08 -6.36 31.50
CA ALA A 389 -0.82 -7.54 31.90
C ALA A 389 -1.68 -8.09 30.76
N GLY A 390 -1.90 -9.39 30.78
CA GLY A 390 -2.79 -10.10 29.86
C GLY A 390 -3.86 -10.84 30.64
N ASP A 391 -5.15 -10.53 30.39
CA ASP A 391 -6.30 -11.12 31.08
C ASP A 391 -6.14 -11.10 32.61
N GLY A 392 -5.61 -9.98 33.15
CA GLY A 392 -5.38 -9.78 34.58
C GLY A 392 -4.10 -10.42 35.13
N ARG A 393 -3.32 -11.16 34.32
CA ARG A 393 -2.02 -11.73 34.71
C ARG A 393 -0.91 -10.77 34.34
N THR A 394 -0.07 -10.39 35.27
CA THR A 394 1.14 -9.58 35.01
C THR A 394 2.12 -10.35 34.11
N LEU A 395 2.50 -9.73 32.99
CA LEU A 395 3.45 -10.24 32.03
C LEU A 395 4.79 -9.49 32.11
N TYR A 396 4.73 -8.22 32.51
CA TYR A 396 5.89 -7.34 32.70
C TYR A 396 5.54 -6.34 33.80
N ASP A 397 6.46 -6.09 34.72
CA ASP A 397 6.29 -5.12 35.82
C ASP A 397 7.65 -4.62 36.27
N GLU A 398 8.01 -3.42 35.86
CA GLU A 398 9.31 -2.84 36.16
C GLU A 398 9.27 -1.34 36.40
N LEU A 399 10.25 -0.90 37.21
CA LEU A 399 10.55 0.50 37.45
C LEU A 399 11.48 1.02 36.34
N ILE A 400 11.15 2.18 35.77
CA ILE A 400 11.94 2.85 34.74
C ILE A 400 12.37 4.21 35.29
N HIS A 401 13.68 4.48 35.30
CA HIS A 401 14.26 5.72 35.78
C HIS A 401 14.63 6.66 34.62
N GLY A 402 14.65 7.96 34.86
CA GLY A 402 14.96 8.97 33.85
C GLY A 402 16.33 8.85 33.19
N ASN A 403 17.27 8.13 33.81
CA ASN A 403 18.60 7.88 33.27
C ASN A 403 18.78 6.49 32.65
N ASP A 404 17.75 5.65 32.69
CA ASP A 404 17.84 4.30 32.11
C ASP A 404 17.96 4.38 30.58
N ALA A 405 18.69 3.43 30.01
CA ALA A 405 18.65 3.22 28.58
C ALA A 405 17.25 2.75 28.14
N PRO A 406 16.78 3.12 26.95
CA PRO A 406 15.53 2.58 26.41
C PRO A 406 15.53 1.06 26.43
N ARG A 407 14.43 0.45 26.83
CA ARG A 407 14.25 -0.99 26.98
C ARG A 407 13.43 -1.53 25.81
N GLU A 408 14.00 -2.49 25.09
CA GLU A 408 13.24 -3.25 24.12
C GLU A 408 12.36 -4.26 24.84
N LEU A 409 11.06 -4.16 24.60
CA LEU A 409 10.06 -5.07 25.12
C LEU A 409 9.67 -6.05 24.00
N ASP A 410 9.69 -7.34 24.33
CA ASP A 410 9.20 -8.41 23.45
C ASP A 410 8.51 -9.47 24.31
N ILE A 411 7.21 -9.29 24.53
CA ILE A 411 6.41 -10.00 25.52
C ILE A 411 5.51 -11.01 24.83
N ASP A 412 5.50 -12.25 25.31
CA ASP A 412 4.57 -13.28 24.84
C ASP A 412 3.15 -13.00 25.36
N ILE A 413 2.23 -12.78 24.41
CA ILE A 413 0.80 -12.54 24.65
C ILE A 413 -0.09 -13.57 23.97
N ALA A 414 0.46 -14.77 23.64
CA ALA A 414 -0.32 -15.82 22.99
C ALA A 414 -1.55 -16.19 23.82
N GLY A 415 -2.73 -16.17 23.19
CA GLY A 415 -4.01 -16.47 23.83
C GLY A 415 -4.61 -15.36 24.68
N VAL A 416 -3.90 -14.25 24.89
CA VAL A 416 -4.41 -13.08 25.62
C VAL A 416 -5.56 -12.43 24.87
N SER A 417 -6.67 -12.20 25.54
CA SER A 417 -7.84 -11.52 24.97
C SER A 417 -7.87 -10.02 25.28
N ARG A 418 -7.33 -9.64 26.44
CA ARG A 418 -7.26 -8.25 26.91
C ARG A 418 -5.83 -7.94 27.33
N LEU A 419 -5.21 -7.02 26.61
CA LEU A 419 -3.89 -6.48 26.93
C LEU A 419 -4.07 -5.19 27.71
N GLU A 420 -3.47 -5.12 28.88
CA GLU A 420 -3.53 -3.99 29.80
C GLU A 420 -2.15 -3.36 29.91
N ILE A 421 -2.05 -2.05 29.70
CA ILE A 421 -0.82 -1.26 29.85
C ILE A 421 -1.10 -0.22 30.92
N LYS A 422 -0.40 -0.32 32.04
CA LYS A 422 -0.53 0.60 33.18
C LYS A 422 0.78 1.31 33.42
N VAL A 423 0.70 2.62 33.55
CA VAL A 423 1.80 3.49 34.02
C VAL A 423 1.37 4.09 35.34
N ASP A 424 2.15 3.85 36.38
CA ASP A 424 1.89 4.36 37.72
C ASP A 424 3.11 5.11 38.27
N TYR A 425 2.95 5.70 39.44
CA TYR A 425 4.07 6.31 40.15
C TYR A 425 5.19 5.31 40.36
N GLY A 426 6.40 5.81 40.37
CA GLY A 426 7.57 5.05 40.82
C GLY A 426 7.66 5.01 42.36
N ASP A 427 8.87 4.78 42.83
CA ASP A 427 9.15 4.66 44.27
C ASP A 427 9.04 6.00 45.01
N ASP A 428 9.11 7.12 44.31
CA ASP A 428 8.96 8.47 44.86
C ASP A 428 7.48 8.85 45.13
N GLY A 429 6.52 8.11 44.59
CA GLY A 429 5.09 8.34 44.72
C GLY A 429 4.58 9.64 44.12
N LEU A 430 5.36 10.23 43.19
CA LEU A 430 5.06 11.49 42.51
C LEU A 430 4.85 11.25 41.03
N ASP A 431 4.15 12.18 40.37
CA ASP A 431 3.97 12.20 38.90
C ASP A 431 4.85 13.26 38.22
N SER A 432 5.84 13.77 38.96
CA SER A 432 6.70 14.85 38.47
C SER A 432 7.66 14.33 37.39
N ALA A 433 7.50 14.83 36.17
CA ALA A 433 8.31 14.45 35.03
C ALA A 433 8.16 12.96 34.60
N ASP A 434 7.07 12.31 34.97
CA ASP A 434 6.74 10.94 34.57
C ASP A 434 6.17 10.90 33.16
N LEU A 435 7.06 11.04 32.18
CA LEU A 435 6.71 11.01 30.76
C LEU A 435 7.25 9.74 30.13
N LEU A 436 6.41 8.72 29.99
CA LEU A 436 6.78 7.46 29.33
C LEU A 436 6.52 7.57 27.81
N ASN A 437 7.54 7.28 27.04
CA ASN A 437 7.40 6.94 25.64
C ASN A 437 7.40 5.41 25.50
N LEU A 438 6.35 4.89 24.87
CA LEU A 438 6.25 3.50 24.46
C LEU A 438 6.28 3.48 22.93
N CYS A 439 7.51 3.60 22.40
CA CYS A 439 7.76 3.75 20.97
C CYS A 439 7.54 2.43 20.22
N GLU A 440 7.08 2.50 18.96
CA GLU A 440 6.81 1.34 18.11
C GLU A 440 5.90 0.28 18.78
N ALA A 441 5.03 0.71 19.70
CA ALA A 441 4.13 -0.18 20.42
C ALA A 441 3.18 -0.89 19.46
N ARG A 442 3.31 -2.22 19.37
CA ARG A 442 2.58 -3.05 18.42
C ARG A 442 2.32 -4.45 18.95
N VAL A 443 1.28 -5.09 18.40
CA VAL A 443 1.04 -6.51 18.57
C VAL A 443 1.23 -7.23 17.25
N THR A 444 1.79 -8.44 17.30
CA THR A 444 2.09 -9.26 16.10
C THR A 444 1.49 -10.66 16.24
N LYS A 445 1.07 -11.25 15.10
CA LYS A 445 0.53 -12.62 15.02
C LYS A 445 1.60 -13.68 15.16
#